data_99c179c43b3575ab4d1efdb96a6cefa1
#
_entry.id   99c179c43b3575ab4d1efdb96a6cefa1
#
_cell.length_a   1.000
_cell.length_b   1.000
_cell.length_c   1.000
_cell.angle_alpha   90.00
_cell.angle_beta   90.00
_cell.angle_gamma   90.00
#
_symmetry.space_group_name_H-M   'P 1'
#
loop_
_entity.id
_entity.type
_entity.pdbx_description
1 polymer ?
#
loop_
_entity_poly.entity_id
_entity_poly.type
_entity_poly.pdbx_seq_one_letter_code
_entity_poly.pdbx_strand_id
1 'polypeptide(L)'
;MNKIEEKCKQRGVRLTDQRKLIAKVMSESTDHPDVDELHKRVSKLDKKISIATVYRTVKLFQESGIVEKHDFKGGKARYEESPEEHHDHLIDINDGKIVEFIDNDIEKLQEKIAEKLGYKLVDHRLELYGTKIKKN
;
A
#
# COMPACT_ATOMS: atom_id res chain seq x y z
N MET A 1 -8.10 -4.01 -18.56
CA MET A 1 -8.52 -3.42 -17.26
C MET A 1 -7.50 -3.78 -16.18
N ASN A 2 -6.98 -2.84 -15.43
CA ASN A 2 -6.03 -3.14 -14.36
C ASN A 2 -6.75 -3.68 -13.12
N LYS A 3 -5.99 -4.19 -12.16
CA LYS A 3 -6.56 -4.82 -10.95
C LYS A 3 -7.38 -3.85 -10.08
N ILE A 4 -6.96 -2.58 -10.01
CA ILE A 4 -7.70 -1.57 -9.24
C ILE A 4 -9.05 -1.30 -9.90
N GLU A 5 -9.10 -1.17 -11.23
CA GLU A 5 -10.36 -0.99 -11.95
C GLU A 5 -11.30 -2.18 -11.76
N GLU A 6 -10.78 -3.39 -11.81
CA GLU A 6 -11.57 -4.60 -11.57
C GLU A 6 -12.18 -4.61 -10.17
N LYS A 7 -11.39 -4.25 -9.16
CA LYS A 7 -11.88 -4.16 -7.78
C LYS A 7 -12.93 -3.07 -7.61
N CYS A 8 -12.76 -1.92 -8.29
CA CYS A 8 -13.76 -0.85 -8.30
C CYS A 8 -15.09 -1.35 -8.85
N LYS A 9 -15.05 -2.08 -9.95
CA LYS A 9 -16.24 -2.65 -10.57
C LYS A 9 -16.93 -3.63 -9.63
N GLN A 10 -16.18 -4.52 -9.00
CA GLN A 10 -16.70 -5.51 -8.06
C GLN A 10 -17.35 -4.86 -6.83
N ARG A 11 -16.83 -3.73 -6.38
CA ARG A 11 -17.28 -3.06 -5.16
C ARG A 11 -18.23 -1.88 -5.41
N GLY A 12 -18.65 -1.68 -6.66
CA GLY A 12 -19.60 -0.65 -7.02
C GLY A 12 -19.03 0.78 -6.96
N VAL A 13 -17.72 0.93 -7.05
CA VAL A 13 -17.07 2.24 -7.10
C VAL A 13 -17.11 2.75 -8.53
N ARG A 14 -17.76 3.91 -8.74
CA ARG A 14 -17.84 4.52 -10.06
C ARG A 14 -16.48 5.04 -10.51
N LEU A 15 -16.08 4.68 -11.73
CA LEU A 15 -14.84 5.15 -12.35
C LEU A 15 -15.12 6.28 -13.33
N THR A 16 -14.69 7.49 -12.97
CA THR A 16 -14.59 8.62 -13.88
C THR A 16 -13.27 8.52 -14.64
N ASP A 17 -13.11 9.31 -15.70
CA ASP A 17 -11.85 9.32 -16.46
C ASP A 17 -10.64 9.65 -15.56
N GLN A 18 -10.80 10.62 -14.66
CA GLN A 18 -9.73 10.97 -13.70
C GLN A 18 -9.41 9.83 -12.75
N ARG A 19 -10.42 9.16 -12.22
CA ARG A 19 -10.23 8.00 -11.33
C ARG A 19 -9.56 6.84 -12.05
N LYS A 20 -9.91 6.60 -13.32
CA LYS A 20 -9.26 5.57 -14.15
C LYS A 20 -7.78 5.85 -14.32
N LEU A 21 -7.41 7.10 -14.57
CA LEU A 21 -6.01 7.48 -14.73
C LEU A 21 -5.23 7.29 -13.43
N ILE A 22 -5.81 7.70 -12.31
CA ILE A 22 -5.20 7.51 -10.98
C ILE A 22 -5.04 6.02 -10.68
N ALA A 23 -6.07 5.21 -10.95
CA ALA A 23 -6.03 3.76 -10.78
C ALA A 23 -4.92 3.12 -11.61
N LYS A 24 -4.76 3.56 -12.86
CA LYS A 24 -3.71 3.08 -13.76
C LYS A 24 -2.31 3.36 -13.19
N VAL A 25 -2.07 4.61 -12.78
CA VAL A 25 -0.78 5.00 -12.20
C VAL A 25 -0.47 4.20 -10.94
N MET A 26 -1.46 4.03 -10.07
CA MET A 26 -1.30 3.24 -8.84
C MET A 26 -0.99 1.77 -9.14
N SER A 27 -1.70 1.16 -10.12
CA SER A 27 -1.47 -0.23 -10.48
C SER A 27 -0.08 -0.46 -11.08
N GLU A 28 0.48 0.54 -11.76
CA GLU A 28 1.82 0.47 -12.34
C GLU A 28 2.92 0.81 -11.33
N SER A 29 2.55 1.33 -10.17
CA SER A 29 3.50 1.74 -9.14
C SER A 29 3.87 0.57 -8.22
N THR A 30 5.15 0.27 -8.13
CA THR A 30 5.68 -0.85 -7.34
C THR A 30 6.35 -0.41 -6.04
N ASP A 31 6.44 0.90 -5.80
CA ASP A 31 7.26 1.51 -4.75
C ASP A 31 6.46 2.13 -3.61
N HIS A 32 5.19 1.85 -3.49
CA HIS A 32 4.31 2.37 -2.43
C HIS A 32 4.36 3.90 -2.35
N PRO A 33 3.91 4.63 -3.39
CA PRO A 33 4.01 6.09 -3.40
C PRO A 33 3.06 6.76 -2.42
N ASP A 34 3.44 7.96 -1.93
CA ASP A 34 2.52 8.83 -1.21
C ASP A 34 1.65 9.63 -2.20
N VAL A 35 0.73 10.45 -1.69
CA VAL A 35 -0.17 11.24 -2.53
C VAL A 35 0.57 12.26 -3.38
N ASP A 36 1.61 12.89 -2.84
CA ASP A 36 2.41 13.87 -3.58
C ASP A 36 3.09 13.24 -4.79
N GLU A 37 3.68 12.07 -4.60
CA GLU A 37 4.32 11.33 -5.68
C GLU A 37 3.31 10.83 -6.71
N LEU A 38 2.15 10.35 -6.26
CA LEU A 38 1.06 9.96 -7.15
C LEU A 38 0.59 11.13 -8.00
N HIS A 39 0.40 12.29 -7.39
CA HIS A 39 0.01 13.50 -8.11
C HIS A 39 1.06 13.87 -9.16
N LYS A 40 2.33 13.80 -8.81
CA LYS A 40 3.43 14.09 -9.74
C LYS A 40 3.39 13.16 -10.96
N ARG A 41 3.18 11.86 -10.74
CA ARG A 41 3.10 10.86 -11.81
C ARG A 41 1.85 11.04 -12.68
N VAL A 42 0.71 11.30 -12.06
CA VAL A 42 -0.55 11.56 -12.76
C VAL A 42 -0.46 12.84 -13.59
N SER A 43 0.17 13.89 -13.05
CA SER A 43 0.32 15.17 -13.72
C SER A 43 1.14 15.11 -15.00
N LYS A 44 2.01 14.11 -15.14
CA LYS A 44 2.74 13.89 -16.39
C LYS A 44 1.81 13.43 -17.51
N LEU A 45 0.70 12.80 -17.17
CA LEU A 45 -0.28 12.28 -18.12
C LEU A 45 -1.46 13.24 -18.32
N ASP A 46 -1.87 13.94 -17.26
CA ASP A 46 -2.94 14.94 -17.30
C ASP A 46 -2.68 16.04 -16.27
N LYS A 47 -2.27 17.21 -16.77
CA LYS A 47 -1.96 18.37 -15.92
C LYS A 47 -3.16 18.98 -15.21
N LYS A 48 -4.38 18.66 -15.66
CA LYS A 48 -5.61 19.22 -15.10
C LYS A 48 -6.01 18.59 -13.77
N ILE A 49 -5.47 17.42 -13.44
CA ILE A 49 -5.81 16.72 -12.21
C ILE A 49 -5.11 17.38 -11.03
N SER A 50 -5.88 17.92 -10.09
CA SER A 50 -5.34 18.57 -8.89
C SER A 50 -4.90 17.54 -7.85
N ILE A 51 -4.03 17.96 -6.94
CA ILE A 51 -3.63 17.11 -5.81
C ILE A 51 -4.83 16.76 -4.93
N ALA A 52 -5.79 17.67 -4.78
CA ALA A 52 -7.01 17.41 -4.02
C ALA A 52 -7.83 16.28 -4.64
N THR A 53 -7.90 16.22 -5.97
CA THR A 53 -8.59 15.13 -6.67
C THR A 53 -7.87 13.80 -6.45
N VAL A 54 -6.55 13.79 -6.52
CA VAL A 54 -5.75 12.58 -6.25
C VAL A 54 -5.99 12.10 -4.82
N TYR A 55 -5.92 13.01 -3.84
CA TYR A 55 -6.15 12.69 -2.44
C TYR A 55 -7.54 12.06 -2.22
N ARG A 56 -8.59 12.71 -2.74
CA ARG A 56 -9.97 12.21 -2.58
C ARG A 56 -10.17 10.85 -3.24
N THR A 57 -9.56 10.64 -4.40
CA THR A 57 -9.65 9.36 -5.12
C THR A 57 -8.95 8.24 -4.36
N VAL A 58 -7.74 8.49 -3.88
CA VAL A 58 -6.98 7.52 -3.08
C VAL A 58 -7.74 7.18 -1.80
N LYS A 59 -8.30 8.18 -1.13
CA LYS A 59 -9.11 7.98 0.07
C LYS A 59 -10.34 7.13 -0.20
N LEU A 60 -11.03 7.36 -1.32
CA LEU A 60 -12.17 6.56 -1.75
C LEU A 60 -11.75 5.10 -1.96
N PHE A 61 -10.65 4.86 -2.64
CA PHE A 61 -10.13 3.52 -2.88
C PHE A 61 -9.75 2.82 -1.57
N GLN A 62 -9.15 3.56 -0.64
CA GLN A 62 -8.81 3.04 0.69
C GLN A 62 -10.06 2.66 1.48
N GLU A 63 -11.05 3.53 1.56
CA GLU A 63 -12.29 3.29 2.28
C GLU A 63 -13.09 2.13 1.70
N SER A 64 -12.94 1.90 0.40
CA SER A 64 -13.58 0.78 -0.31
C SER A 64 -12.77 -0.52 -0.24
N GLY A 65 -11.62 -0.52 0.45
CA GLY A 65 -10.76 -1.70 0.59
C GLY A 65 -9.99 -2.08 -0.67
N ILE A 66 -9.87 -1.16 -1.63
CA ILE A 66 -9.20 -1.40 -2.90
C ILE A 66 -7.70 -1.19 -2.78
N VAL A 67 -7.29 -0.21 -1.98
CA VAL A 67 -5.88 0.06 -1.68
C VAL A 67 -5.67 0.08 -0.17
N GLU A 68 -4.45 -0.20 0.26
CA GLU A 68 -4.04 -0.13 1.66
C GLU A 68 -3.20 1.10 1.90
N LYS A 69 -3.43 1.72 3.06
CA LYS A 69 -2.64 2.83 3.55
C LYS A 69 -1.63 2.32 4.56
N HIS A 70 -0.37 2.70 4.40
CA HIS A 70 0.71 2.37 5.32
C HIS A 70 1.27 3.63 5.96
N ASP A 71 1.15 3.72 7.28
CA ASP A 71 1.73 4.81 8.08
C ASP A 71 3.03 4.31 8.71
N PHE A 72 4.14 4.47 7.98
CA PHE A 72 5.46 4.09 8.47
C PHE A 72 6.10 5.25 9.25
N LYS A 73 6.98 4.89 10.18
CA LYS A 73 7.71 5.88 10.95
C LYS A 73 8.51 6.83 10.07
N GLY A 74 8.47 8.13 10.40
CA GLY A 74 9.31 9.14 9.79
C GLY A 74 8.89 9.60 8.41
N GLY A 75 7.69 9.27 7.94
CA GLY A 75 7.26 9.63 6.61
C GLY A 75 5.77 9.91 6.47
N LYS A 76 5.39 10.34 5.27
CA LYS A 76 3.99 10.50 4.87
C LYS A 76 3.37 9.13 4.62
N ALA A 77 2.04 9.04 4.74
CA ALA A 77 1.32 7.82 4.43
C ALA A 77 1.58 7.38 2.98
N ARG A 78 1.81 6.09 2.80
CA ARG A 78 2.08 5.48 1.50
C ARG A 78 0.99 4.49 1.16
N TYR A 79 0.79 4.24 -0.11
CA TYR A 79 -0.35 3.47 -0.60
C TYR A 79 0.08 2.38 -1.55
N GLU A 80 -0.62 1.27 -1.49
CA GLU A 80 -0.46 0.18 -2.43
C GLU A 80 -1.81 -0.46 -2.75
N GLU A 81 -1.91 -1.11 -3.90
CA GLU A 81 -3.04 -1.98 -4.20
C GLU A 81 -3.15 -3.05 -3.11
N SER A 82 -4.36 -3.31 -2.61
CA SER A 82 -4.56 -4.31 -1.56
C SER A 82 -4.10 -5.68 -2.05
N PRO A 83 -3.10 -6.30 -1.40
CA PRO A 83 -2.60 -7.60 -1.80
C PRO A 83 -3.63 -8.70 -1.52
N GLU A 84 -3.57 -9.77 -2.30
CA GLU A 84 -4.42 -10.95 -2.07
C GLU A 84 -3.99 -11.71 -0.82
N GLU A 85 -2.70 -11.65 -0.51
CA GLU A 85 -2.09 -12.28 0.67
C GLU A 85 -1.48 -11.23 1.58
N HIS A 86 -1.51 -11.52 2.87
CA HIS A 86 -0.85 -10.67 3.86
C HIS A 86 0.66 -10.64 3.66
N HIS A 87 1.26 -9.46 3.70
CA HIS A 87 2.70 -9.27 3.66
C HIS A 87 3.18 -8.49 4.87
N ASP A 88 4.39 -8.81 5.31
CA ASP A 88 5.13 -7.96 6.22
C ASP A 88 6.05 -7.04 5.42
N HIS A 89 6.55 -5.97 6.04
CA HIS A 89 7.31 -4.94 5.34
C HIS A 89 8.66 -4.70 6.03
N LEU A 90 9.70 -4.56 5.22
CA LEU A 90 11.00 -4.04 5.68
C LEU A 90 11.24 -2.72 4.96
N ILE A 91 11.47 -1.67 5.73
CA ILE A 91 11.66 -0.31 5.22
C ILE A 91 13.13 0.07 5.35
N ASP A 92 13.75 0.47 4.22
CA ASP A 92 15.10 1.05 4.23
C ASP A 92 14.99 2.50 4.74
N ILE A 93 15.61 2.77 5.90
CA ILE A 93 15.51 4.08 6.52
C ILE A 93 16.29 5.17 5.79
N ASN A 94 17.18 4.80 4.87
CA ASN A 94 17.99 5.77 4.13
C ASN A 94 17.33 6.23 2.84
N ASP A 95 16.76 5.31 2.07
CA ASP A 95 16.15 5.64 0.77
C ASP A 95 14.62 5.47 0.73
N GLY A 96 14.03 4.94 1.80
CA GLY A 96 12.58 4.75 1.88
C GLY A 96 12.04 3.57 1.07
N LYS A 97 12.89 2.75 0.48
CA LYS A 97 12.45 1.56 -0.25
C LYS A 97 11.78 0.57 0.69
N ILE A 98 10.75 -0.08 0.19
CA ILE A 98 9.99 -1.09 0.92
C ILE A 98 10.20 -2.45 0.27
N VAL A 99 10.59 -3.43 1.08
CA VAL A 99 10.65 -4.83 0.66
C VAL A 99 9.54 -5.58 1.36
N GLU A 100 8.70 -6.25 0.60
CA GLU A 100 7.65 -7.11 1.14
C GLU A 100 8.19 -8.51 1.34
N PHE A 101 7.78 -9.16 2.41
CA PHE A 101 8.18 -10.54 2.68
C PHE A 101 7.09 -11.28 3.45
N ILE A 102 7.13 -12.61 3.36
CA ILE A 102 6.32 -13.52 4.17
C ILE A 102 7.26 -14.56 4.73
N ASP A 103 7.18 -14.80 6.04
CA ASP A 103 7.95 -15.85 6.70
C ASP A 103 7.01 -16.72 7.55
N ASN A 104 6.91 -17.99 7.18
CA ASN A 104 6.01 -18.92 7.85
C ASN A 104 6.36 -19.16 9.31
N ASP A 105 7.64 -19.09 9.67
CA ASP A 105 8.09 -19.29 11.05
C ASP A 105 7.62 -18.14 11.94
N ILE A 106 7.69 -16.90 11.43
CA ILE A 106 7.16 -15.72 12.13
C ILE A 106 5.65 -15.86 12.34
N GLU A 107 4.93 -16.26 11.31
CA GLU A 107 3.48 -16.43 11.37
C GLU A 107 3.10 -17.46 12.45
N LYS A 108 3.73 -18.60 12.45
CA LYS A 108 3.49 -19.67 13.43
C LYS A 108 3.82 -19.23 14.85
N LEU A 109 4.93 -18.51 15.02
CA LEU A 109 5.34 -18.02 16.33
C LEU A 109 4.35 -17.05 16.92
N GLN A 110 3.82 -16.14 16.11
CA GLN A 110 2.81 -15.18 16.54
C GLN A 110 1.51 -15.87 16.98
N GLU A 111 1.07 -16.90 16.25
CA GLU A 111 -0.10 -17.69 16.62
C GLU A 111 0.11 -18.38 17.97
N LYS A 112 1.29 -18.98 18.20
CA LYS A 112 1.62 -19.64 19.46
C LYS A 112 1.62 -18.66 20.64
N ILE A 113 2.16 -17.47 20.43
CA ILE A 113 2.19 -16.43 21.47
C ILE A 113 0.76 -16.02 21.84
N ALA A 114 -0.10 -15.78 20.84
CA ALA A 114 -1.49 -15.43 21.08
C ALA A 114 -2.22 -16.51 21.87
N GLU A 115 -2.05 -17.78 21.50
CA GLU A 115 -2.64 -18.93 22.19
C GLU A 115 -2.20 -19.04 23.64
N LYS A 116 -0.89 -18.85 23.91
CA LYS A 116 -0.37 -18.87 25.28
C LYS A 116 -0.98 -17.78 26.15
N LEU A 117 -1.33 -16.67 25.55
CA LEU A 117 -1.97 -15.54 26.26
C LEU A 117 -3.49 -15.69 26.33
N GLY A 118 -4.06 -16.75 25.75
CA GLY A 118 -5.47 -17.02 25.80
C GLY A 118 -6.29 -16.38 24.68
N TYR A 119 -5.64 -16.06 23.57
CA TYR A 119 -6.28 -15.38 22.45
C TYR A 119 -6.16 -16.17 21.15
N LYS A 120 -7.11 -15.96 20.25
CA LYS A 120 -7.01 -16.39 18.87
C LYS A 120 -6.51 -15.21 18.05
N LEU A 121 -5.41 -15.40 17.32
CA LEU A 121 -4.86 -14.34 16.49
C LEU A 121 -5.79 -14.06 15.31
N VAL A 122 -6.21 -12.80 15.15
CA VAL A 122 -7.07 -12.36 14.06
C VAL A 122 -6.27 -11.67 12.98
N ASP A 123 -5.33 -10.83 13.38
CA ASP A 123 -4.50 -10.05 12.46
C ASP A 123 -3.24 -9.58 13.17
N HIS A 124 -2.24 -9.21 12.41
CA HIS A 124 -1.03 -8.60 12.95
C HIS A 124 -0.44 -7.63 11.94
N ARG A 125 0.48 -6.83 12.44
CA ARG A 125 1.24 -5.89 11.62
C ARG A 125 2.70 -5.95 12.05
N LEU A 126 3.59 -6.23 11.10
CA LEU A 126 5.02 -6.31 11.34
C LEU A 126 5.77 -5.41 10.38
N GLU A 127 6.53 -4.49 10.94
CA GLU A 127 7.37 -3.57 10.18
C GLU A 127 8.79 -3.66 10.72
N LEU A 128 9.75 -3.94 9.83
CA LEU A 128 11.17 -3.93 10.15
C LEU A 128 11.79 -2.68 9.52
N TYR A 129 12.65 -2.02 10.27
CA TYR A 129 13.36 -0.82 9.82
C TYR A 129 14.85 -1.11 9.81
N GLY A 130 15.48 -0.97 8.67
CA GLY A 130 16.87 -1.36 8.55
C GLY A 130 17.68 -0.50 7.59
N THR A 131 18.96 -0.80 7.54
CA THR A 131 19.93 -0.21 6.60
C THR A 131 20.58 -1.32 5.82
N LYS A 132 21.00 -1.03 4.59
CA LYS A 132 21.72 -2.02 3.79
C LYS A 132 23.02 -2.44 4.47
N ILE A 133 23.26 -3.74 4.47
CA ILE A 133 24.53 -4.28 4.97
C ILE A 133 25.61 -3.91 3.96
N LYS A 134 26.69 -3.30 4.46
CA LYS A 134 27.84 -2.97 3.60
C LYS A 134 28.53 -4.26 3.20
N LYS A 135 28.64 -4.50 1.91
CA LYS A 135 29.45 -5.60 1.39
C LYS A 135 30.88 -5.08 1.19
N ASN A 136 31.82 -5.76 1.80
CA ASN A 136 33.22 -5.48 1.57
C ASN A 136 33.68 -6.15 0.28
#